data_d68b1af60f494bcdecc124df4e5b0cce
#
_entry.id   d68b1af60f494bcdecc124df4e5b0cce
#
_cell.length_a   1.000
_cell.length_b   1.000
_cell.length_c   1.000
_cell.angle_alpha   90.00
_cell.angle_beta   90.00
_cell.angle_gamma   90.00
#
_symmetry.space_group_name_H-M   'P 1'
#
loop_
_entity.id
_entity.type
_entity.pdbx_description
1 polymer ?
#
loop_
_entity_poly.entity_id
_entity_poly.type
_entity_poly.pdbx_seq_one_letter_code
_entity_poly.pdbx_strand_id
1 'polypeptide(L)' 'MNQEYYNAVTKMEEMGVNPEYIQGWEGGYVHNPMREEQRVNEAYEAGYEDGKAKTTDNFGNWAK' A
#
# COMPACT_ATOMS: atom_id res chain seq x y z
N MET A 1 16.62 6.26 -6.03
CA MET A 1 15.73 5.42 -5.23
C MET A 1 15.13 6.24 -4.10
N ASN A 2 13.86 6.06 -3.86
CA ASN A 2 13.13 6.90 -2.93
C ASN A 2 13.17 6.31 -1.52
N GLN A 3 13.80 7.03 -0.59
CA GLN A 3 13.94 6.56 0.77
C GLN A 3 12.59 6.48 1.48
N GLU A 4 11.70 7.40 1.18
CA GLU A 4 10.35 7.40 1.76
C GLU A 4 9.60 6.13 1.41
N TYR A 5 9.69 5.73 0.16
CA TYR A 5 9.02 4.53 -0.31
C TYR A 5 9.52 3.31 0.47
N TYR A 6 10.83 3.21 0.55
CA TYR A 6 11.47 2.09 1.24
C TYR A 6 11.07 2.06 2.71
N ASN A 7 11.13 3.22 3.34
CA ASN A 7 10.79 3.29 4.76
C ASN A 7 9.33 2.91 5.00
N ALA A 8 8.44 3.35 4.13
CA ALA A 8 7.03 3.05 4.29
C ALA A 8 6.76 1.55 4.13
N VAL A 9 7.36 0.94 3.12
CA VAL A 9 7.15 -0.49 2.89
C VAL A 9 7.71 -1.30 4.07
N THR A 10 8.90 -0.93 4.53
CA THR A 10 9.49 -1.62 5.66
C THR A 10 8.61 -1.50 6.90
N LYS A 11 8.10 -0.30 7.15
CA LYS A 11 7.24 -0.09 8.30
C LYS A 11 5.97 -0.91 8.21
N MET A 12 5.37 -0.97 7.02
CA MET A 12 4.17 -1.79 6.85
C MET A 12 4.45 -3.24 7.14
N GLU A 13 5.60 -3.74 6.69
CA GLU A 13 5.97 -5.12 6.94
C GLU A 13 6.18 -5.37 8.43
N GLU A 14 6.81 -4.44 9.10
CA GLU A 14 7.06 -4.58 10.54
C GLU A 14 5.77 -4.56 11.35
N MET A 15 4.80 -3.79 10.90
CA MET A 15 3.52 -3.68 11.59
C MET A 15 2.59 -4.85 11.31
N GLY A 16 2.94 -5.71 10.37
CA GLY A 16 2.07 -6.81 9.99
C GLY A 16 0.87 -6.36 9.19
N VAL A 17 1.06 -5.34 8.37
CA VAL A 17 -0.02 -4.82 7.53
C VAL A 17 -0.42 -5.86 6.51
N ASN A 18 -1.70 -5.89 6.17
CA ASN A 18 -2.26 -6.81 5.18
C ASN A 18 -1.44 -6.73 3.89
N PRO A 19 -0.96 -7.89 3.38
CA PRO A 19 -0.13 -7.88 2.16
C PRO A 19 -0.81 -7.26 0.96
N GLU A 20 -2.13 -7.40 0.86
CA GLU A 20 -2.85 -6.80 -0.25
C GLU A 20 -2.78 -5.28 -0.17
N TYR A 21 -2.89 -4.74 1.04
CA TYR A 21 -2.73 -3.30 1.22
C TYR A 21 -1.34 -2.85 0.79
N ILE A 22 -0.32 -3.60 1.19
CA ILE A 22 1.06 -3.25 0.85
C ILE A 22 1.24 -3.23 -0.66
N GLN A 23 0.74 -4.26 -1.35
CA GLN A 23 0.84 -4.30 -2.80
C GLN A 23 0.14 -3.12 -3.45
N GLY A 24 -1.05 -2.80 -2.96
CA GLY A 24 -1.77 -1.66 -3.48
C GLY A 24 -1.01 -0.37 -3.26
N TRP A 25 -0.49 -0.20 -2.05
CA TRP A 25 0.25 1.01 -1.72
C TRP A 25 1.46 1.18 -2.64
N GLU A 26 2.19 0.09 -2.87
CA GLU A 26 3.36 0.15 -3.75
C GLU A 26 2.96 0.58 -5.16
N GLY A 27 1.91 -0.04 -5.69
CA GLY A 27 1.47 0.28 -7.04
C GLY A 27 0.99 1.71 -7.15
N GLY A 28 0.25 2.17 -6.15
CA GLY A 28 -0.25 3.53 -6.15
C GLY A 28 0.86 4.55 -6.03
N TYR A 29 1.85 4.26 -5.20
CA TYR A 29 2.95 5.19 -4.98
C TYR A 29 3.71 5.46 -6.28
N VAL A 30 3.95 4.41 -7.06
CA VAL A 30 4.71 4.56 -8.32
C VAL A 30 3.79 4.82 -9.52
N HIS A 31 2.50 4.98 -9.26
CA HIS A 31 1.50 5.30 -10.29
C HIS A 31 1.36 4.22 -11.35
N ASN A 32 1.60 2.98 -10.99
CA ASN A 32 1.31 1.86 -11.87
C ASN A 32 -0.20 1.75 -12.05
N PRO A 33 -0.65 1.24 -13.20
CA PRO A 33 -2.08 1.01 -13.38
C PRO A 33 -2.59 0.06 -12.32
N MET A 34 -3.78 0.35 -11.80
CA MET A 34 -4.40 -0.55 -10.85
C MET A 34 -4.67 -1.88 -11.52
N ARG A 35 -4.48 -2.95 -10.75
CA ARG A 35 -4.76 -4.28 -11.24
C ARG A 35 -6.22 -4.39 -11.64
N GLU A 36 -6.47 -4.93 -12.82
CA GLU A 36 -7.85 -5.04 -13.31
C GLU A 36 -8.43 -6.42 -13.10
N GLU A 37 -7.75 -7.23 -12.35
CA GLU A 37 -8.22 -8.57 -12.07
C GLU A 37 -9.40 -8.55 -11.13
N GLN A 38 -10.18 -9.61 -11.18
CA GLN A 38 -11.34 -9.74 -10.33
C GLN A 38 -10.99 -9.90 -8.87
N ARG A 39 -9.71 -10.04 -8.57
CA ARG A 39 -9.27 -10.28 -7.22
C ARG A 39 -8.86 -9.04 -6.47
N VAL A 40 -9.06 -7.88 -7.08
CA VAL A 40 -8.82 -6.64 -6.36
C VAL A 40 -9.80 -6.58 -5.19
N ASN A 41 -9.26 -6.44 -3.99
CA ASN A 41 -10.11 -6.41 -2.82
C ASN A 41 -10.00 -5.05 -2.12
N GLU A 42 -10.73 -4.92 -1.03
CA GLU A 42 -10.82 -3.66 -0.32
C GLU A 42 -9.45 -3.21 0.17
N ALA A 43 -8.66 -4.14 0.69
CA ALA A 43 -7.34 -3.80 1.20
C ALA A 43 -6.43 -3.28 0.08
N TYR A 44 -6.47 -3.95 -1.07
CA TYR A 44 -5.67 -3.52 -2.21
C TYR A 44 -6.08 -2.11 -2.66
N GLU A 45 -7.39 -1.89 -2.78
CA GLU A 45 -7.87 -0.60 -3.23
C GLU A 45 -7.50 0.51 -2.27
N ALA A 46 -7.66 0.25 -0.97
CA ALA A 46 -7.30 1.24 0.03
C ALA A 46 -5.81 1.55 -0.04
N GLY A 47 -4.99 0.52 -0.18
CA GLY A 47 -3.55 0.71 -0.30
C GLY A 47 -3.20 1.53 -1.52
N TYR A 48 -3.84 1.22 -2.65
CA TYR A 48 -3.56 1.93 -3.88
C TYR A 48 -3.86 3.43 -3.73
N GLU A 49 -5.01 3.75 -3.15
CA GLU A 49 -5.37 5.16 -2.96
C GLU A 49 -4.40 5.84 -2.01
N ASP A 50 -4.04 5.18 -0.93
CA ASP A 50 -3.11 5.77 0.03
C ASP A 50 -1.72 5.92 -0.57
N GLY A 51 -1.28 4.98 -1.38
CA GLY A 51 0.00 5.09 -2.05
C GLY A 51 0.02 6.23 -3.05
N LYS A 52 -1.07 6.40 -3.78
CA LYS A 52 -1.20 7.52 -4.71
C LYS A 52 -1.09 8.85 -3.99
N ALA A 53 -1.70 8.94 -2.83
CA ALA A 53 -1.65 10.15 -2.02
C ALA A 53 -0.37 10.25 -1.21
N LYS A 54 0.43 9.20 -1.20
CA LYS A 54 1.68 9.11 -0.45
C LYS A 54 1.47 9.32 1.04
N THR A 55 0.34 8.84 1.54
CA THR A 55 0.04 8.96 2.96
C THR A 55 0.49 7.71 3.69
N THR A 56 0.97 7.90 4.91
CA THR A 56 1.42 6.80 5.74
C THR A 56 0.59 6.68 7.02
N ASP A 57 -0.47 7.45 7.14
CA ASP A 57 -1.22 7.53 8.38
C ASP A 57 -2.20 6.39 8.57
N ASN A 58 -2.53 5.68 7.49
CA ASN A 58 -3.58 4.66 7.54
C ASN A 58 -3.06 3.25 7.72
N PHE A 59 -1.76 3.08 7.83
CA PHE A 59 -1.17 1.74 7.94
C PHE A 59 -1.79 0.96 9.09
N GLY A 60 -2.02 1.62 10.21
CA GLY A 60 -2.54 0.97 11.39
C GLY A 60 -3.91 0.36 11.21
N ASN A 61 -4.70 0.90 10.28
CA ASN A 61 -6.03 0.37 10.02
C ASN A 61 -5.99 -1.01 9.39
N TRP A 62 -4.88 -1.36 8.79
CA TRP A 62 -4.74 -2.64 8.07
C TRP A 62 -3.71 -3.55 8.72
N ALA A 63 -3.15 -3.13 9.84
CA ALA A 63 -2.22 -3.95 10.60
C ALA A 63 -2.98 -5.01 11.38
N LYS A 64 -2.33 -6.12 11.63
CA LYS A 64 -2.94 -7.19 12.42
C LYS A 64 -2.71 -7.02 13.89
#